data_45464b1568b5101865a8f30ff8e05ad2
#
_entry.id   45464b1568b5101865a8f30ff8e05ad2
#
_cell.length_a   1.000
_cell.length_b   1.000
_cell.length_c   1.000
_cell.angle_alpha   90.00
_cell.angle_beta   90.00
_cell.angle_gamma   90.00
#
_symmetry.space_group_name_H-M   'P 1'
#
loop_
_entity.id
_entity.type
_entity.pdbx_description
1 polymer ?
#
loop_
_entity_poly.entity_id
_entity_poly.type
_entity_poly.pdbx_seq_one_letter_code
_entity_poly.pdbx_strand_id
1 'polypeptide(L)'
;MDKILKQRGSIVLHKDRYNGEECIRVDYADSQAITLLLAQDTDVAAVVDGSGYIPATVFRLPAFYDRYSPHAYIDYSRVYVRHPKPKREYTLPKGYLELLEQKRYSPSTVKTYRAYFSDFMEYHKGRNIDRLKVADINRYILYLVNEKKISVSQQNMRINAIKFYYEQVKGGKRQYYGGITRAKEYKSLPEVLSRNEVRRILSCLANRKHRCMISLIYSAGLRRSELLNLTPQDIMSERMLIRIMGKGKKCRYSLLSEKVLCELREYFKEYRPKKWLFEGDTPGEKYSASALVKVLKEAADRAGIRHRVHVHCLRHIKFSFSFKFNSLQNISA
;
A
#
# COMPACT_ATOMS: atom_id res chain seq x y z
N MET A 1 15.81 35.00 7.49
CA MET A 1 15.25 34.38 6.29
C MET A 1 15.24 32.91 6.58
N ASP A 2 14.16 32.30 6.96
CA ASP A 2 13.06 31.69 6.36
C ASP A 2 12.11 31.09 7.41
N LYS A 3 11.13 31.82 7.81
CA LYS A 3 9.97 31.35 8.54
C LYS A 3 8.74 31.59 7.67
N ILE A 4 8.49 30.76 6.67
CA ILE A 4 7.16 30.57 6.09
C ILE A 4 7.10 29.14 5.55
N LEU A 5 6.97 28.15 6.41
CA LEU A 5 6.37 26.86 6.04
C LEU A 5 4.88 27.14 5.88
N LYS A 6 4.47 27.52 4.66
CA LYS A 6 3.08 27.72 4.24
C LYS A 6 2.30 26.45 4.61
N GLN A 7 1.31 26.56 5.49
CA GLN A 7 0.23 25.60 5.59
C GLN A 7 -0.37 25.48 4.19
N ARG A 8 -0.23 24.31 3.55
CA ARG A 8 -0.88 24.06 2.27
C ARG A 8 -2.38 24.13 2.49
N GLY A 9 -3.06 24.99 1.76
CA GLY A 9 -4.52 25.06 1.74
C GLY A 9 -5.15 23.71 1.37
N SER A 10 -6.42 23.55 1.62
CA SER A 10 -7.22 22.41 1.16
C SER A 10 -8.23 22.89 0.12
N ILE A 11 -8.35 22.13 -0.96
CA ILE A 11 -9.38 22.32 -2.00
C ILE A 11 -10.28 21.09 -1.97
N VAL A 12 -11.59 21.29 -1.95
CA VAL A 12 -12.59 20.23 -2.04
C VAL A 12 -13.43 20.46 -3.28
N LEU A 13 -13.51 19.45 -4.14
CA LEU A 13 -14.28 19.52 -5.38
C LEU A 13 -15.67 18.89 -5.19
N HIS A 14 -16.72 19.58 -5.68
CA HIS A 14 -18.09 19.12 -5.65
C HIS A 14 -18.72 19.17 -7.03
N LYS A 15 -19.65 18.27 -7.32
CA LYS A 15 -20.58 18.45 -8.45
C LYS A 15 -21.67 19.39 -8.02
N ASP A 16 -21.91 20.43 -8.79
CA ASP A 16 -22.90 21.47 -8.52
C ASP A 16 -23.50 22.01 -9.82
N ARG A 17 -24.43 22.95 -9.73
CA ARG A 17 -24.99 23.69 -10.86
C ARG A 17 -24.79 25.17 -10.63
N TYR A 18 -24.28 25.84 -11.63
CA TYR A 18 -24.13 27.31 -11.64
C TYR A 18 -24.80 27.87 -12.89
N ASN A 19 -25.70 28.83 -12.73
CA ASN A 19 -26.53 29.39 -13.80
C ASN A 19 -27.28 28.34 -14.64
N GLY A 20 -27.70 27.22 -14.02
CA GLY A 20 -28.43 26.13 -14.69
C GLY A 20 -27.55 25.09 -15.39
N GLU A 21 -26.26 25.31 -15.52
CA GLU A 21 -25.29 24.38 -16.11
C GLU A 21 -24.61 23.50 -15.06
N GLU A 22 -24.28 22.26 -15.44
CA GLU A 22 -23.50 21.37 -14.59
C GLU A 22 -22.06 21.86 -14.46
N CYS A 23 -21.61 22.06 -13.24
CA CYS A 23 -20.29 22.58 -12.90
C CYS A 23 -19.60 21.74 -11.83
N ILE A 24 -18.29 21.92 -11.75
CA ILE A 24 -17.49 21.49 -10.61
C ILE A 24 -17.27 22.72 -9.72
N ARG A 25 -17.82 22.69 -8.50
CA ARG A 25 -17.56 23.70 -7.48
C ARG A 25 -16.26 23.37 -6.76
N VAL A 26 -15.43 24.38 -6.62
CA VAL A 26 -14.11 24.35 -6.01
C VAL A 26 -14.18 25.11 -4.71
N ASP A 27 -14.39 24.41 -3.59
CA ASP A 27 -14.36 25.02 -2.26
C ASP A 27 -12.92 24.99 -1.72
N TYR A 28 -12.45 26.09 -1.16
CA TYR A 28 -11.10 26.18 -0.60
C TYR A 28 -11.10 26.97 0.70
N ALA A 29 -10.21 26.57 1.62
CA ALA A 29 -9.95 27.34 2.83
C ALA A 29 -9.32 28.68 2.45
N ASP A 30 -9.67 29.74 3.19
CA ASP A 30 -9.27 31.13 2.94
C ASP A 30 -7.76 31.25 2.68
N SER A 31 -7.41 31.32 1.40
CA SER A 31 -6.02 31.38 0.90
C SER A 31 -5.96 32.34 -0.27
N GLN A 32 -5.38 33.50 -0.02
CA GLN A 32 -5.19 34.54 -1.03
C GLN A 32 -4.48 34.02 -2.29
N ALA A 33 -3.57 33.06 -2.15
CA ALA A 33 -2.87 32.44 -3.27
C ALA A 33 -3.80 31.59 -4.14
N ILE A 34 -4.72 30.82 -3.54
CA ILE A 34 -5.67 29.98 -4.29
C ILE A 34 -6.73 30.86 -4.96
N THR A 35 -7.20 31.91 -4.30
CA THR A 35 -8.14 32.87 -4.86
C THR A 35 -7.58 33.55 -6.13
N LEU A 36 -6.31 33.98 -6.08
CA LEU A 36 -5.63 34.58 -7.22
C LEU A 36 -5.44 33.58 -8.38
N LEU A 37 -5.08 32.34 -8.06
CA LEU A 37 -4.94 31.29 -9.08
C LEU A 37 -6.27 30.96 -9.76
N LEU A 38 -7.36 30.86 -9.00
CA LEU A 38 -8.70 30.63 -9.56
C LEU A 38 -9.19 31.82 -10.41
N ALA A 39 -8.90 33.05 -10.00
CA ALA A 39 -9.27 34.22 -10.75
C ALA A 39 -8.51 34.37 -12.09
N GLN A 40 -7.32 33.80 -12.19
CA GLN A 40 -6.50 33.78 -13.41
C GLN A 40 -6.72 32.54 -14.29
N ASP A 41 -7.44 31.55 -13.78
CA ASP A 41 -7.66 30.30 -14.50
C ASP A 41 -8.78 30.46 -15.54
N THR A 42 -8.44 30.29 -16.81
CA THR A 42 -9.37 30.42 -17.93
C THR A 42 -10.48 29.37 -17.94
N ASP A 43 -10.31 28.25 -17.21
CA ASP A 43 -11.30 27.20 -17.09
C ASP A 43 -12.37 27.54 -16.04
N VAL A 44 -12.13 28.55 -15.17
CA VAL A 44 -13.06 29.00 -14.11
C VAL A 44 -14.04 30.02 -14.67
N ALA A 45 -15.32 29.65 -14.68
CA ALA A 45 -16.39 30.54 -15.18
C ALA A 45 -16.74 31.66 -14.18
N ALA A 46 -16.66 31.38 -12.89
CA ALA A 46 -16.96 32.36 -11.84
C ALA A 46 -16.26 32.01 -10.52
N VAL A 47 -15.98 33.02 -9.70
CA VAL A 47 -15.59 32.87 -8.30
C VAL A 47 -16.60 33.68 -7.47
N VAL A 48 -17.40 32.99 -6.67
CA VAL A 48 -18.49 33.59 -5.87
C VAL A 48 -18.40 33.02 -4.44
N ASP A 49 -18.51 33.87 -3.44
CA ASP A 49 -18.55 33.50 -2.00
C ASP A 49 -17.43 32.54 -1.58
N GLY A 50 -16.20 32.75 -2.06
CA GLY A 50 -15.06 31.90 -1.72
C GLY A 50 -15.05 30.51 -2.39
N SER A 51 -15.88 30.32 -3.43
CA SER A 51 -15.90 29.10 -4.22
C SER A 51 -15.69 29.40 -5.71
N GLY A 52 -14.90 28.59 -6.41
CA GLY A 52 -14.75 28.65 -7.87
C GLY A 52 -15.72 27.71 -8.57
N TYR A 53 -16.20 28.06 -9.75
CA TYR A 53 -17.10 27.23 -10.56
C TYR A 53 -16.48 26.97 -11.93
N ILE A 54 -16.27 25.70 -12.27
CA ILE A 54 -15.69 25.25 -13.55
C ILE A 54 -16.76 24.46 -14.30
N PRO A 55 -17.13 24.81 -15.54
CA PRO A 55 -18.10 24.03 -16.31
C PRO A 55 -17.63 22.58 -16.45
N ALA A 56 -18.57 21.63 -16.27
CA ALA A 56 -18.25 20.19 -16.32
C ALA A 56 -17.73 19.76 -17.71
N THR A 57 -18.08 20.48 -18.76
CA THR A 57 -17.63 20.26 -20.14
C THR A 57 -16.14 20.54 -20.33
N VAL A 58 -15.60 21.52 -19.61
CA VAL A 58 -14.19 21.95 -19.70
C VAL A 58 -13.32 21.28 -18.66
N PHE A 59 -13.90 20.95 -17.49
CA PHE A 59 -13.15 20.39 -16.35
C PHE A 59 -12.41 19.11 -16.71
N ARG A 60 -11.09 19.10 -16.45
CA ARG A 60 -10.21 17.93 -16.58
C ARG A 60 -9.39 17.75 -15.30
N LEU A 61 -9.72 16.73 -14.52
CA LEU A 61 -9.07 16.48 -13.21
C LEU A 61 -7.53 16.42 -13.29
N PRO A 62 -6.89 15.76 -14.26
CA PRO A 62 -5.42 15.76 -14.34
C PRO A 62 -4.84 17.16 -14.47
N ALA A 63 -5.37 17.99 -15.39
CA ALA A 63 -4.92 19.36 -15.60
C ALA A 63 -5.14 20.24 -14.36
N PHE A 64 -6.30 20.11 -13.73
CA PHE A 64 -6.61 20.77 -12.47
C PHE A 64 -5.64 20.33 -11.36
N TYR A 65 -5.39 19.03 -11.23
CA TYR A 65 -4.49 18.49 -10.23
C TYR A 65 -3.05 18.99 -10.42
N ASP A 66 -2.54 19.01 -11.64
CA ASP A 66 -1.18 19.48 -11.95
C ASP A 66 -1.02 20.98 -11.63
N ARG A 67 -2.06 21.77 -11.87
CA ARG A 67 -2.07 23.23 -11.62
C ARG A 67 -2.14 23.58 -10.14
N TYR A 68 -3.01 22.93 -9.37
CA TYR A 68 -3.32 23.30 -7.99
C TYR A 68 -2.63 22.46 -6.91
N SER A 69 -2.16 21.24 -7.22
CA SER A 69 -1.49 20.39 -6.22
C SER A 69 -0.19 20.94 -5.63
N PRO A 70 0.57 21.83 -6.29
CA PRO A 70 1.70 22.51 -5.66
C PRO A 70 1.28 23.44 -4.50
N HIS A 71 0.06 23.98 -4.55
CA HIS A 71 -0.46 25.02 -3.65
C HIS A 71 -1.41 24.48 -2.56
N ALA A 72 -2.14 23.39 -2.85
CA ALA A 72 -3.15 22.84 -1.96
C ALA A 72 -3.24 21.33 -2.01
N TYR A 73 -3.81 20.73 -0.95
CA TYR A 73 -4.31 19.36 -1.00
C TYR A 73 -5.67 19.35 -1.69
N ILE A 74 -5.86 18.47 -2.69
CA ILE A 74 -7.08 18.42 -3.50
C ILE A 74 -7.88 17.17 -3.12
N ASP A 75 -9.06 17.36 -2.53
CA ASP A 75 -10.05 16.32 -2.29
C ASP A 75 -11.08 16.31 -3.43
N TYR A 76 -11.01 15.32 -4.28
CA TYR A 76 -11.93 15.08 -5.40
C TYR A 76 -12.86 13.89 -5.18
N SER A 77 -12.94 13.37 -3.94
CA SER A 77 -13.73 12.18 -3.60
C SER A 77 -15.23 12.35 -3.88
N ARG A 78 -15.72 13.59 -3.84
CA ARG A 78 -17.13 13.94 -4.06
C ARG A 78 -17.48 14.16 -5.55
N VAL A 79 -16.49 14.35 -6.41
CA VAL A 79 -16.69 14.48 -7.86
C VAL A 79 -16.58 13.13 -8.56
N TYR A 80 -15.59 12.36 -8.18
CA TYR A 80 -15.33 11.02 -8.70
C TYR A 80 -15.68 9.98 -7.64
N VAL A 81 -16.97 9.68 -7.52
CA VAL A 81 -17.38 8.44 -6.87
C VAL A 81 -16.77 7.32 -7.70
N ARG A 82 -15.73 6.66 -7.18
CA ARG A 82 -15.30 5.38 -7.75
C ARG A 82 -16.48 4.41 -7.59
N HIS A 83 -17.33 4.34 -8.62
CA HIS A 83 -18.19 3.19 -8.72
C HIS A 83 -17.26 1.98 -8.78
N PRO A 84 -17.21 1.12 -7.77
CA PRO A 84 -16.47 -0.11 -7.89
C PRO A 84 -17.07 -0.80 -9.11
N LYS A 85 -16.24 -1.09 -10.13
CA LYS A 85 -16.67 -1.91 -11.26
C LYS A 85 -17.43 -3.08 -10.65
N PRO A 86 -18.67 -3.38 -11.08
CA PRO A 86 -19.44 -4.46 -10.50
C PRO A 86 -18.53 -5.68 -10.48
N LYS A 87 -18.26 -6.19 -9.29
CA LYS A 87 -17.48 -7.41 -9.13
C LYS A 87 -18.32 -8.49 -9.78
N ARG A 88 -17.92 -8.91 -10.98
CA ARG A 88 -18.54 -10.08 -11.61
C ARG A 88 -18.28 -11.23 -10.64
N GLU A 89 -19.32 -11.67 -9.94
CA GLU A 89 -19.23 -12.82 -9.06
C GLU A 89 -19.27 -14.06 -9.94
N TYR A 90 -18.08 -14.58 -10.24
CA TYR A 90 -18.00 -15.91 -10.81
C TYR A 90 -18.23 -16.92 -9.69
N THR A 91 -19.21 -17.79 -9.90
CA THR A 91 -19.40 -18.95 -9.03
C THR A 91 -18.19 -19.87 -9.23
N LEU A 92 -17.33 -19.93 -8.24
CA LEU A 92 -16.17 -20.82 -8.26
C LEU A 92 -16.64 -22.29 -8.19
N PRO A 93 -15.86 -23.23 -8.71
CA PRO A 93 -16.18 -24.65 -8.58
C PRO A 93 -16.35 -25.04 -7.12
N LYS A 94 -17.34 -25.91 -6.87
CA LYS A 94 -17.59 -26.45 -5.52
C LYS A 94 -16.31 -27.06 -4.94
N GLY A 95 -16.06 -26.78 -3.68
CA GLY A 95 -14.87 -27.27 -2.97
C GLY A 95 -13.62 -26.38 -3.10
N TYR A 96 -13.58 -25.38 -4.01
CA TYR A 96 -12.38 -24.56 -4.22
C TYR A 96 -12.10 -23.66 -3.02
N LEU A 97 -13.08 -22.92 -2.54
CA LEU A 97 -12.92 -22.02 -1.39
C LEU A 97 -12.84 -22.82 -0.09
N GLU A 98 -13.70 -23.81 0.05
CA GLU A 98 -13.78 -24.68 1.22
C GLU A 98 -12.43 -25.36 1.48
N LEU A 99 -11.76 -25.86 0.46
CA LEU A 99 -10.45 -26.48 0.61
C LEU A 99 -9.35 -25.48 0.97
N LEU A 100 -9.40 -24.24 0.45
CA LEU A 100 -8.48 -23.18 0.87
C LEU A 100 -8.65 -22.86 2.37
N GLU A 101 -9.88 -22.82 2.85
CA GLU A 101 -10.21 -22.58 4.26
C GLU A 101 -9.80 -23.75 5.14
N GLN A 102 -10.12 -24.99 4.75
CA GLN A 102 -9.70 -26.21 5.46
C GLN A 102 -8.18 -26.30 5.60
N LYS A 103 -7.44 -25.91 4.56
CA LYS A 103 -5.97 -25.83 4.59
C LYS A 103 -5.45 -24.60 5.32
N ARG A 104 -6.33 -23.79 5.92
CA ARG A 104 -6.00 -22.57 6.69
C ARG A 104 -5.13 -21.57 5.95
N TYR A 105 -5.40 -21.37 4.64
CA TYR A 105 -4.75 -20.32 3.90
C TYR A 105 -5.13 -18.93 4.47
N SER A 106 -4.21 -17.98 4.41
CA SER A 106 -4.49 -16.64 4.89
C SER A 106 -5.61 -15.97 4.08
N PRO A 107 -6.45 -15.08 4.68
CA PRO A 107 -7.50 -14.36 3.94
C PRO A 107 -6.98 -13.64 2.69
N SER A 108 -5.77 -13.11 2.76
CA SER A 108 -5.10 -12.49 1.62
C SER A 108 -4.82 -13.49 0.50
N THR A 109 -4.37 -14.71 0.84
CA THR A 109 -4.12 -15.77 -0.14
C THR A 109 -5.42 -16.25 -0.77
N VAL A 110 -6.46 -16.48 0.04
CA VAL A 110 -7.80 -16.86 -0.45
C VAL A 110 -8.33 -15.82 -1.44
N LYS A 111 -8.25 -14.53 -1.07
CA LYS A 111 -8.66 -13.42 -1.96
C LYS A 111 -7.90 -13.43 -3.30
N THR A 112 -6.59 -13.66 -3.25
CA THR A 112 -5.74 -13.69 -4.46
C THR A 112 -6.05 -14.89 -5.34
N TYR A 113 -6.18 -16.09 -4.75
CA TYR A 113 -6.51 -17.31 -5.47
C TYR A 113 -7.90 -17.23 -6.10
N ARG A 114 -8.89 -16.72 -5.35
CA ARG A 114 -10.24 -16.45 -5.87
C ARG A 114 -10.18 -15.55 -7.11
N ALA A 115 -9.52 -14.40 -7.02
CA ALA A 115 -9.43 -13.46 -8.14
C ALA A 115 -8.74 -14.08 -9.36
N TYR A 116 -7.60 -14.74 -9.17
CA TYR A 116 -6.82 -15.29 -10.26
C TYR A 116 -7.50 -16.49 -10.93
N PHE A 117 -8.20 -17.32 -10.15
CA PHE A 117 -8.95 -18.43 -10.72
C PHE A 117 -10.24 -17.95 -11.41
N SER A 118 -10.90 -16.92 -10.90
CA SER A 118 -12.03 -16.28 -11.59
C SER A 118 -11.62 -15.68 -12.94
N ASP A 119 -10.46 -15.04 -13.03
CA ASP A 119 -9.91 -14.52 -14.29
C ASP A 119 -9.64 -15.67 -15.31
N PHE A 120 -9.16 -16.81 -14.81
CA PHE A 120 -8.94 -18.00 -15.63
C PHE A 120 -10.26 -18.58 -16.18
N MET A 121 -11.29 -18.65 -15.35
CA MET A 121 -12.62 -19.08 -15.76
C MET A 121 -13.24 -18.14 -16.79
N GLU A 122 -13.07 -16.82 -16.60
CA GLU A 122 -13.57 -15.82 -17.56
C GLU A 122 -12.92 -15.97 -18.93
N TYR A 123 -11.60 -16.18 -18.98
CA TYR A 123 -10.89 -16.40 -20.24
C TYR A 123 -11.40 -17.62 -20.99
N HIS A 124 -11.79 -18.66 -20.27
CA HIS A 124 -12.36 -19.90 -20.82
C HIS A 124 -13.88 -19.95 -20.81
N LYS A 125 -14.56 -18.79 -20.73
CA LYS A 125 -16.01 -18.71 -20.71
C LYS A 125 -16.64 -19.52 -21.87
N GLY A 126 -17.65 -20.33 -21.55
CA GLY A 126 -18.30 -21.25 -22.49
C GLY A 126 -17.60 -22.59 -22.70
N ARG A 127 -16.43 -22.80 -22.11
CA ARG A 127 -15.72 -24.09 -22.14
C ARG A 127 -15.80 -24.78 -20.77
N ASN A 128 -15.89 -26.11 -20.79
CA ASN A 128 -15.80 -26.88 -19.55
C ASN A 128 -14.36 -26.88 -19.04
N ILE A 129 -14.14 -26.18 -17.92
CA ILE A 129 -12.81 -26.05 -17.29
C ILE A 129 -12.21 -27.42 -16.89
N ASP A 130 -13.07 -28.42 -16.61
CA ASP A 130 -12.62 -29.75 -16.23
C ASP A 130 -11.98 -30.54 -17.34
N ARG A 131 -12.24 -30.16 -18.58
CA ARG A 131 -11.72 -30.81 -19.80
C ARG A 131 -10.55 -30.06 -20.42
N LEU A 132 -10.11 -28.96 -19.83
CA LEU A 132 -8.96 -28.19 -20.33
C LEU A 132 -7.67 -29.00 -20.17
N LYS A 133 -6.85 -28.98 -21.21
CA LYS A 133 -5.52 -29.61 -21.25
C LYS A 133 -4.45 -28.60 -20.83
N VAL A 134 -3.25 -29.09 -20.54
CA VAL A 134 -2.07 -28.26 -20.22
C VAL A 134 -1.81 -27.22 -21.32
N ALA A 135 -2.02 -27.57 -22.58
CA ALA A 135 -1.88 -26.65 -23.72
C ALA A 135 -2.81 -25.44 -23.62
N ASP A 136 -4.06 -25.63 -23.17
CA ASP A 136 -5.03 -24.54 -22.99
C ASP A 136 -4.60 -23.62 -21.85
N ILE A 137 -4.08 -24.18 -20.77
CA ILE A 137 -3.54 -23.41 -19.64
C ILE A 137 -2.31 -22.59 -20.09
N ASN A 138 -1.39 -23.21 -20.83
CA ASN A 138 -0.20 -22.50 -21.35
C ASN A 138 -0.61 -21.38 -22.32
N ARG A 139 -1.65 -21.56 -23.14
CA ARG A 139 -2.20 -20.51 -24.02
C ARG A 139 -2.75 -19.32 -23.21
N TYR A 140 -3.46 -19.59 -22.11
CA TYR A 140 -3.92 -18.54 -21.19
C TYR A 140 -2.73 -17.80 -20.57
N ILE A 141 -1.70 -18.52 -20.11
CA ILE A 141 -0.50 -17.89 -19.55
C ILE A 141 0.21 -17.02 -20.59
N LEU A 142 0.34 -17.48 -21.83
CA LEU A 142 0.92 -16.71 -22.94
C LEU A 142 0.11 -15.44 -23.22
N TYR A 143 -1.23 -15.53 -23.24
CA TYR A 143 -2.10 -14.37 -23.33
C TYR A 143 -1.85 -13.35 -22.21
N LEU A 144 -1.71 -13.82 -20.98
CA LEU A 144 -1.43 -12.93 -19.84
C LEU A 144 -0.07 -12.22 -19.95
N VAL A 145 0.93 -12.92 -20.45
CA VAL A 145 2.28 -12.36 -20.66
C VAL A 145 2.27 -11.34 -21.80
N ASN A 146 1.73 -11.68 -22.95
CA ASN A 146 1.81 -10.88 -24.17
C ASN A 146 0.81 -9.70 -24.15
N GLU A 147 -0.45 -9.96 -23.81
CA GLU A 147 -1.51 -8.95 -23.87
C GLU A 147 -1.67 -8.16 -22.56
N LYS A 148 -1.61 -8.83 -21.41
CA LYS A 148 -1.78 -8.20 -20.11
C LYS A 148 -0.48 -7.73 -19.48
N LYS A 149 0.68 -8.12 -20.05
CA LYS A 149 2.04 -7.74 -19.61
C LYS A 149 2.24 -7.91 -18.10
N ILE A 150 1.75 -9.04 -17.56
CA ILE A 150 1.85 -9.33 -16.13
C ILE A 150 3.30 -9.60 -15.73
N SER A 151 3.63 -9.33 -14.44
CA SER A 151 4.95 -9.65 -13.91
C SER A 151 5.15 -11.16 -13.71
N VAL A 152 6.43 -11.62 -13.70
CA VAL A 152 6.81 -13.01 -13.42
C VAL A 152 6.18 -13.53 -12.12
N SER A 153 6.18 -12.72 -11.07
CA SER A 153 5.57 -13.09 -9.80
C SER A 153 4.05 -13.30 -9.91
N GLN A 154 3.35 -12.41 -10.64
CA GLN A 154 1.92 -12.58 -10.92
C GLN A 154 1.63 -13.82 -11.76
N GLN A 155 2.47 -14.11 -12.79
CA GLN A 155 2.36 -15.34 -13.58
C GLN A 155 2.45 -16.57 -12.69
N ASN A 156 3.47 -16.66 -11.85
CA ASN A 156 3.69 -17.81 -10.95
C ASN A 156 2.54 -17.96 -9.93
N MET A 157 2.01 -16.85 -9.41
CA MET A 157 0.87 -16.89 -8.49
C MET A 157 -0.43 -17.36 -9.18
N ARG A 158 -0.69 -16.97 -10.42
CA ARG A 158 -1.83 -17.44 -11.22
C ARG A 158 -1.70 -18.93 -11.53
N ILE A 159 -0.51 -19.39 -11.90
CA ILE A 159 -0.23 -20.82 -12.08
C ILE A 159 -0.53 -21.59 -10.79
N ASN A 160 -0.12 -21.07 -9.62
CA ASN A 160 -0.40 -21.72 -8.35
C ASN A 160 -1.91 -21.83 -8.06
N ALA A 161 -2.70 -20.78 -8.37
CA ALA A 161 -4.15 -20.80 -8.20
C ALA A 161 -4.84 -21.83 -9.14
N ILE A 162 -4.36 -21.93 -10.39
CA ILE A 162 -4.85 -22.92 -11.37
C ILE A 162 -4.47 -24.34 -10.94
N LYS A 163 -3.20 -24.57 -10.58
CA LYS A 163 -2.72 -25.87 -10.11
C LYS A 163 -3.44 -26.33 -8.85
N PHE A 164 -3.77 -25.41 -7.93
CA PHE A 164 -4.55 -25.72 -6.75
C PHE A 164 -5.89 -26.36 -7.11
N TYR A 165 -6.57 -25.86 -8.13
CA TYR A 165 -7.82 -26.46 -8.60
C TYR A 165 -7.61 -27.89 -9.10
N TYR A 166 -6.76 -28.07 -10.08
CA TYR A 166 -6.60 -29.37 -10.74
C TYR A 166 -5.95 -30.42 -9.85
N GLU A 167 -4.97 -30.04 -9.03
CA GLU A 167 -4.21 -30.97 -8.21
C GLU A 167 -4.88 -31.25 -6.85
N GLN A 168 -5.57 -30.27 -6.27
CA GLN A 168 -6.05 -30.40 -4.90
C GLN A 168 -7.57 -30.53 -4.84
N VAL A 169 -8.31 -29.78 -5.65
CA VAL A 169 -9.79 -29.82 -5.65
C VAL A 169 -10.29 -31.01 -6.45
N LYS A 170 -9.73 -31.24 -7.65
CA LYS A 170 -10.07 -32.38 -8.50
C LYS A 170 -9.34 -33.68 -8.16
N GLY A 171 -8.32 -33.63 -7.33
CA GLY A 171 -7.54 -34.83 -6.98
C GLY A 171 -6.65 -35.34 -8.12
N GLY A 172 -6.36 -34.50 -9.14
CA GLY A 172 -5.49 -34.89 -10.25
C GLY A 172 -4.05 -35.12 -9.82
N LYS A 173 -3.36 -36.06 -10.48
CA LYS A 173 -1.95 -36.33 -10.16
C LYS A 173 -1.09 -35.10 -10.42
N ARG A 174 -0.22 -34.75 -9.47
CA ARG A 174 0.69 -33.58 -9.54
C ARG A 174 1.56 -33.58 -10.81
N GLN A 175 1.95 -34.74 -11.31
CA GLN A 175 2.73 -34.89 -12.54
C GLN A 175 2.00 -34.41 -13.80
N TYR A 176 0.66 -34.53 -13.86
CA TYR A 176 -0.12 -34.16 -15.04
C TYR A 176 -0.04 -32.67 -15.38
N TYR A 177 0.13 -31.80 -14.38
CA TYR A 177 0.22 -30.35 -14.55
C TYR A 177 1.66 -29.82 -14.43
N GLY A 178 2.66 -30.74 -14.49
CA GLY A 178 4.08 -30.40 -14.50
C GLY A 178 4.51 -29.61 -15.75
N GLY A 179 3.82 -29.84 -16.89
CA GLY A 179 4.07 -29.16 -18.17
C GLY A 179 3.60 -27.71 -18.27
N ILE A 180 3.06 -27.10 -17.18
CA ILE A 180 2.73 -25.68 -17.18
C ILE A 180 4.03 -24.88 -17.05
N THR A 181 4.31 -24.07 -18.08
CA THR A 181 5.53 -23.27 -18.16
C THR A 181 5.56 -22.17 -17.11
N ARG A 182 6.57 -22.19 -16.24
CA ARG A 182 6.84 -21.15 -15.26
C ARG A 182 7.94 -20.22 -15.74
N ALA A 183 7.75 -18.93 -15.49
CA ALA A 183 8.81 -17.97 -15.70
C ALA A 183 9.91 -18.13 -14.63
N LYS A 184 11.17 -18.03 -15.07
CA LYS A 184 12.32 -18.02 -14.18
C LYS A 184 12.35 -16.69 -13.43
N GLU A 185 12.35 -16.73 -12.11
CA GLU A 185 12.41 -15.55 -11.27
C GLU A 185 13.87 -15.13 -11.07
N TYR A 186 14.25 -13.99 -11.61
CA TYR A 186 15.54 -13.38 -11.32
C TYR A 186 15.42 -12.60 -10.03
N LYS A 187 16.09 -13.05 -8.99
CA LYS A 187 16.16 -12.30 -7.72
C LYS A 187 17.14 -11.13 -7.92
N SER A 188 16.62 -9.93 -8.13
CA SER A 188 17.42 -8.73 -8.00
C SER A 188 17.80 -8.54 -6.53
N LEU A 189 19.01 -8.03 -6.28
CA LEU A 189 19.39 -7.62 -4.94
C LEU A 189 18.40 -6.55 -4.46
N PRO A 190 17.90 -6.63 -3.22
CA PRO A 190 17.00 -5.63 -2.70
C PRO A 190 17.74 -4.28 -2.61
N GLU A 191 17.09 -3.22 -3.06
CA GLU A 191 17.57 -1.86 -2.83
C GLU A 191 17.61 -1.59 -1.33
N VAL A 192 18.78 -1.23 -0.82
CA VAL A 192 19.00 -0.99 0.60
C VAL A 192 19.29 0.49 0.81
N LEU A 193 18.49 1.12 1.66
CA LEU A 193 18.73 2.51 2.06
C LEU A 193 19.99 2.62 2.91
N SER A 194 20.78 3.66 2.70
CA SER A 194 21.89 4.01 3.59
C SER A 194 21.39 4.62 4.91
N ARG A 195 22.22 4.62 5.96
CA ARG A 195 21.88 5.28 7.24
C ARG A 195 21.57 6.77 7.06
N ASN A 196 22.27 7.44 6.16
CA ASN A 196 22.06 8.86 5.88
C ASN A 196 20.72 9.12 5.19
N GLU A 197 20.32 8.24 4.27
CA GLU A 197 18.99 8.32 3.64
C GLU A 197 17.86 8.11 4.65
N VAL A 198 17.99 7.13 5.54
CA VAL A 198 17.01 6.93 6.62
C VAL A 198 16.94 8.15 7.53
N ARG A 199 18.08 8.75 7.89
CA ARG A 199 18.11 9.97 8.71
C ARG A 199 17.39 11.12 8.01
N ARG A 200 17.63 11.33 6.71
CA ARG A 200 16.92 12.35 5.91
C ARG A 200 15.42 12.09 5.83
N ILE A 201 14.99 10.83 5.62
CA ILE A 201 13.56 10.46 5.63
C ILE A 201 12.93 10.84 6.97
N LEU A 202 13.56 10.46 8.09
CA LEU A 202 13.04 10.74 9.43
C LEU A 202 12.99 12.25 9.74
N SER A 203 13.94 13.05 9.26
CA SER A 203 13.93 14.52 9.44
C SER A 203 12.83 15.21 8.64
N CYS A 204 12.37 14.61 7.53
CA CYS A 204 11.26 15.12 6.72
C CYS A 204 9.87 14.79 7.31
N LEU A 205 9.79 14.00 8.39
CA LEU A 205 8.53 13.61 9.02
C LEU A 205 8.20 14.55 10.20
N ALA A 206 7.36 15.55 9.94
CA ALA A 206 6.90 16.48 10.98
C ALA A 206 5.92 15.81 11.96
N ASN A 207 5.04 14.92 11.47
CA ASN A 207 4.07 14.21 12.30
C ASN A 207 4.76 13.15 13.17
N ARG A 208 4.61 13.26 14.49
CA ARG A 208 5.24 12.39 15.50
C ARG A 208 4.81 10.92 15.33
N LYS A 209 3.53 10.63 15.08
CA LYS A 209 3.02 9.28 14.82
C LYS A 209 3.77 8.64 13.64
N HIS A 210 3.87 9.34 12.53
CA HIS A 210 4.54 8.85 11.33
C HIS A 210 6.03 8.59 11.56
N ARG A 211 6.70 9.51 12.27
CA ARG A 211 8.11 9.37 12.63
C ARG A 211 8.33 8.15 13.51
N CYS A 212 7.54 7.95 14.57
CA CYS A 212 7.61 6.76 15.43
C CYS A 212 7.40 5.46 14.65
N MET A 213 6.43 5.43 13.73
CA MET A 213 6.15 4.25 12.91
C MET A 213 7.38 3.87 12.05
N ILE A 214 7.98 4.83 11.37
CA ILE A 214 9.15 4.60 10.50
C ILE A 214 10.39 4.26 11.33
N SER A 215 10.63 4.97 12.44
CA SER A 215 11.71 4.68 13.40
C SER A 215 11.62 3.25 13.94
N LEU A 216 10.40 2.80 14.26
CA LEU A 216 10.18 1.47 14.82
C LEU A 216 10.41 0.36 13.78
N ILE A 217 9.96 0.56 12.53
CA ILE A 217 10.25 -0.39 11.44
C ILE A 217 11.74 -0.52 11.23
N TYR A 218 12.46 0.59 11.19
CA TYR A 218 13.90 0.62 10.96
C TYR A 218 14.67 -0.03 12.11
N SER A 219 14.41 0.39 13.35
CA SER A 219 15.17 -0.05 14.53
C SER A 219 14.88 -1.49 14.94
N ALA A 220 13.61 -1.90 14.90
CA ALA A 220 13.19 -3.24 15.31
C ALA A 220 13.07 -4.25 14.14
N GLY A 221 13.22 -3.80 12.90
CA GLY A 221 13.12 -4.65 11.71
C GLY A 221 11.72 -5.26 11.52
N LEU A 222 10.67 -4.48 11.76
CA LEU A 222 9.29 -4.92 11.69
C LEU A 222 8.81 -5.05 10.24
N ARG A 223 7.96 -6.06 10.00
CA ARG A 223 7.13 -6.06 8.78
C ARG A 223 6.00 -5.03 8.94
N ARG A 224 5.51 -4.51 7.83
CA ARG A 224 4.38 -3.55 7.84
C ARG A 224 3.18 -4.08 8.65
N SER A 225 2.79 -5.32 8.43
CA SER A 225 1.68 -5.94 9.17
C SER A 225 1.99 -6.17 10.65
N GLU A 226 3.24 -6.44 11.00
CA GLU A 226 3.67 -6.58 12.40
C GLU A 226 3.54 -5.23 13.12
N LEU A 227 4.04 -4.13 12.52
CA LEU A 227 3.89 -2.79 13.09
C LEU A 227 2.43 -2.42 13.34
N LEU A 228 1.56 -2.62 12.32
CA LEU A 228 0.14 -2.23 12.40
C LEU A 228 -0.68 -3.11 13.34
N ASN A 229 -0.14 -4.24 13.76
CA ASN A 229 -0.78 -5.14 14.74
C ASN A 229 -0.22 -4.99 16.15
N LEU A 230 0.75 -4.10 16.38
CA LEU A 230 1.25 -3.85 17.72
C LEU A 230 0.17 -3.22 18.60
N THR A 231 0.14 -3.64 19.84
CA THR A 231 -0.61 -3.03 20.92
C THR A 231 0.34 -2.31 21.87
N PRO A 232 -0.13 -1.38 22.71
CA PRO A 232 0.71 -0.76 23.74
C PRO A 232 1.41 -1.77 24.65
N GLN A 233 0.74 -2.90 24.98
CA GLN A 233 1.25 -3.97 25.84
C GLN A 233 2.38 -4.78 25.18
N ASP A 234 2.60 -4.65 23.87
CA ASP A 234 3.70 -5.31 23.19
C ASP A 234 5.03 -4.58 23.37
N ILE A 235 5.01 -3.35 23.90
CA ILE A 235 6.19 -2.57 24.24
C ILE A 235 6.61 -2.86 25.67
N MET A 236 7.64 -3.67 25.82
CA MET A 236 8.19 -4.09 27.13
C MET A 236 9.34 -3.16 27.51
N SER A 237 9.01 -1.96 27.98
CA SER A 237 9.97 -0.87 28.22
C SER A 237 11.06 -1.24 29.25
N GLU A 238 10.74 -1.97 30.30
CA GLU A 238 11.70 -2.41 31.33
C GLU A 238 12.76 -3.36 30.77
N ARG A 239 12.35 -4.21 29.83
CA ARG A 239 13.24 -5.20 29.20
C ARG A 239 13.86 -4.71 27.90
N MET A 240 13.53 -3.51 27.46
CA MET A 240 13.94 -2.94 26.16
C MET A 240 13.64 -3.88 24.98
N LEU A 241 12.46 -4.51 25.01
CA LEU A 241 12.00 -5.49 24.02
C LEU A 241 10.64 -5.11 23.44
N ILE A 242 10.40 -5.56 22.21
CA ILE A 242 9.11 -5.52 21.54
C ILE A 242 8.66 -6.94 21.28
N ARG A 243 7.49 -7.30 21.76
CA ARG A 243 6.83 -8.58 21.45
C ARG A 243 6.15 -8.49 20.08
N ILE A 244 6.47 -9.36 19.17
CA ILE A 244 6.00 -9.33 17.79
C ILE A 244 5.28 -10.64 17.47
N MET A 245 4.00 -10.54 17.13
CA MET A 245 3.22 -11.66 16.64
C MET A 245 3.35 -11.77 15.13
N GLY A 246 4.04 -12.79 14.66
CA GLY A 246 4.27 -13.06 13.25
C GLY A 246 3.18 -13.92 12.60
N LYS A 247 3.38 -14.27 11.33
CA LYS A 247 2.50 -15.16 10.57
C LYS A 247 2.45 -16.54 11.25
N GLY A 248 1.24 -17.10 11.38
CA GLY A 248 1.04 -18.42 12.02
C GLY A 248 1.12 -18.39 13.55
N LYS A 249 0.84 -17.24 14.17
CA LYS A 249 0.88 -17.04 15.64
C LYS A 249 2.26 -17.29 16.28
N LYS A 250 3.34 -17.30 15.48
CA LYS A 250 4.69 -17.39 16.03
C LYS A 250 5.07 -16.06 16.67
N CYS A 251 5.39 -16.10 17.98
CA CYS A 251 5.87 -14.96 18.72
C CYS A 251 7.40 -14.83 18.58
N ARG A 252 7.91 -13.62 18.44
CA ARG A 252 9.33 -13.30 18.53
C ARG A 252 9.52 -11.97 19.25
N TYR A 253 10.70 -11.77 19.81
CA TYR A 253 11.10 -10.51 20.41
C TYR A 253 12.08 -9.77 19.49
N SER A 254 12.05 -8.44 19.53
CA SER A 254 13.05 -7.57 18.90
C SER A 254 13.50 -6.53 19.91
N LEU A 255 14.75 -6.08 19.76
CA LEU A 255 15.32 -5.03 20.61
C LEU A 255 14.61 -3.69 20.34
N LEU A 256 14.35 -2.96 21.42
CA LEU A 256 13.85 -1.60 21.43
C LEU A 256 15.02 -0.69 21.84
N SER A 257 15.37 0.29 20.99
CA SER A 257 16.41 1.25 21.37
C SER A 257 15.85 2.34 22.28
N GLU A 258 16.66 2.88 23.18
CA GLU A 258 16.29 3.96 24.09
C GLU A 258 15.71 5.18 23.35
N LYS A 259 16.35 5.57 22.25
CA LYS A 259 15.89 6.68 21.42
C LYS A 259 14.44 6.46 20.92
N VAL A 260 14.15 5.27 20.42
CA VAL A 260 12.80 4.93 19.93
C VAL A 260 11.82 4.83 21.07
N LEU A 261 12.23 4.32 22.24
CA LEU A 261 11.38 4.30 23.43
C LEU A 261 11.02 5.72 23.88
N CYS A 262 11.96 6.66 23.87
CA CYS A 262 11.67 8.06 24.18
C CYS A 262 10.68 8.67 23.18
N GLU A 263 10.87 8.45 21.87
CA GLU A 263 9.93 8.90 20.83
C GLU A 263 8.54 8.29 21.02
N LEU A 264 8.44 7.01 21.39
CA LEU A 264 7.18 6.32 21.67
C LEU A 264 6.48 6.86 22.91
N ARG A 265 7.21 7.19 23.97
CA ARG A 265 6.64 7.80 25.20
C ARG A 265 6.01 9.16 24.91
N GLU A 266 6.71 10.00 24.12
CA GLU A 266 6.17 11.28 23.70
C GLU A 266 4.93 11.12 22.78
N TYR A 267 5.00 10.17 21.85
CA TYR A 267 3.85 9.81 21.02
C TYR A 267 2.66 9.36 21.89
N PHE A 268 2.89 8.48 22.87
CA PHE A 268 1.84 7.94 23.73
C PHE A 268 1.18 9.03 24.59
N LYS A 269 1.95 9.99 25.12
CA LYS A 269 1.42 11.13 25.86
C LYS A 269 0.47 11.98 25.02
N GLU A 270 0.83 12.20 23.74
CA GLU A 270 0.08 13.06 22.81
C GLU A 270 -1.17 12.37 22.27
N TYR A 271 -1.05 11.13 21.78
CA TYR A 271 -2.11 10.44 21.05
C TYR A 271 -2.97 9.50 21.91
N ARG A 272 -2.46 9.02 23.05
CA ARG A 272 -3.13 8.12 23.99
C ARG A 272 -3.86 6.94 23.34
N PRO A 273 -3.17 6.11 22.53
CA PRO A 273 -3.79 5.02 21.80
C PRO A 273 -4.39 3.99 22.78
N LYS A 274 -5.59 3.47 22.44
CA LYS A 274 -6.34 2.57 23.32
C LYS A 274 -6.16 1.10 22.99
N LYS A 275 -6.33 0.74 21.74
CA LYS A 275 -6.33 -0.66 21.27
C LYS A 275 -5.08 -1.02 20.51
N TRP A 276 -4.72 -0.25 19.51
CA TRP A 276 -3.54 -0.47 18.68
C TRP A 276 -2.49 0.58 19.00
N LEU A 277 -1.22 0.19 18.99
CA LEU A 277 -0.15 1.15 19.23
C LEU A 277 -0.21 2.33 18.26
N PHE A 278 -0.60 2.07 16.99
CA PHE A 278 -0.85 3.10 15.99
C PHE A 278 -2.28 2.99 15.46
N GLU A 279 -3.12 3.86 15.94
CA GLU A 279 -4.52 3.96 15.50
C GLU A 279 -4.66 4.90 14.30
N GLY A 280 -5.69 4.65 13.48
CA GLY A 280 -6.10 5.51 12.37
C GLY A 280 -6.76 6.80 12.85
N ASP A 281 -7.60 7.37 11.98
CA ASP A 281 -8.37 8.58 12.30
C ASP A 281 -9.57 8.23 13.21
N THR A 282 -10.09 7.01 13.09
CA THR A 282 -11.12 6.48 13.98
C THR A 282 -10.46 5.78 15.18
N PRO A 283 -10.76 6.21 16.43
CA PRO A 283 -10.22 5.56 17.63
C PRO A 283 -10.56 4.07 17.69
N GLY A 284 -9.57 3.25 18.03
CA GLY A 284 -9.71 1.78 18.11
C GLY A 284 -9.55 1.06 16.77
N GLU A 285 -9.44 1.76 15.65
CA GLU A 285 -9.11 1.20 14.34
C GLU A 285 -7.61 1.28 14.05
N LYS A 286 -7.10 0.29 13.31
CA LYS A 286 -5.69 0.26 12.92
C LYS A 286 -5.37 1.37 11.93
N TYR A 287 -4.17 1.90 12.04
CA TYR A 287 -3.63 2.76 10.99
C TYR A 287 -3.61 2.05 9.63
N SER A 288 -3.96 2.76 8.57
CA SER A 288 -4.07 2.18 7.23
C SER A 288 -2.70 1.77 6.65
N ALA A 289 -2.62 0.55 6.12
CA ALA A 289 -1.42 0.06 5.45
C ALA A 289 -1.05 0.85 4.19
N SER A 290 -2.04 1.38 3.47
CA SER A 290 -1.85 2.24 2.30
C SER A 290 -1.37 3.63 2.70
N ALA A 291 -1.91 4.20 3.78
CA ALA A 291 -1.48 5.48 4.32
C ALA A 291 0.00 5.44 4.76
N LEU A 292 0.44 4.37 5.44
CA LEU A 292 1.85 4.20 5.81
C LEU A 292 2.78 4.19 4.59
N VAL A 293 2.38 3.51 3.52
CA VAL A 293 3.17 3.48 2.27
C VAL A 293 3.23 4.86 1.64
N LYS A 294 2.12 5.60 1.63
CA LYS A 294 2.04 6.97 1.11
C LYS A 294 2.95 7.91 1.91
N VAL A 295 2.85 7.87 3.23
CA VAL A 295 3.71 8.66 4.14
C VAL A 295 5.19 8.42 3.90
N LEU A 296 5.62 7.15 3.79
CA LEU A 296 7.01 6.81 3.53
C LEU A 296 7.47 7.33 2.16
N LYS A 297 6.64 7.17 1.12
CA LYS A 297 6.95 7.66 -0.22
C LYS A 297 7.13 9.18 -0.23
N GLU A 298 6.17 9.92 0.32
CA GLU A 298 6.23 11.39 0.40
C GLU A 298 7.43 11.89 1.21
N ALA A 299 7.79 11.18 2.29
CA ALA A 299 8.98 11.51 3.07
C ALA A 299 10.27 11.23 2.30
N ALA A 300 10.35 10.15 1.52
CA ALA A 300 11.49 9.83 0.67
C ALA A 300 11.65 10.86 -0.47
N ASP A 301 10.55 11.25 -1.10
CA ASP A 301 10.53 12.28 -2.15
C ASP A 301 11.04 13.63 -1.59
N ARG A 302 10.56 14.04 -0.40
CA ARG A 302 11.02 15.27 0.28
C ARG A 302 12.49 15.19 0.73
N ALA A 303 12.98 13.98 1.05
CA ALA A 303 14.37 13.74 1.40
C ALA A 303 15.30 13.70 0.17
N GLY A 304 14.79 13.89 -1.04
CA GLY A 304 15.56 13.87 -2.29
C GLY A 304 16.09 12.49 -2.66
N ILE A 305 15.36 11.41 -2.31
CA ILE A 305 15.76 10.04 -2.63
C ILE A 305 15.13 9.66 -3.97
N ARG A 306 15.99 9.41 -4.98
CA ARG A 306 15.54 9.16 -6.37
C ARG A 306 15.15 7.72 -6.67
N HIS A 307 15.67 6.76 -5.92
CA HIS A 307 15.31 5.34 -6.10
C HIS A 307 14.03 4.98 -5.35
N ARG A 308 13.42 3.86 -5.74
CA ARG A 308 12.15 3.42 -5.17
C ARG A 308 12.29 2.99 -3.71
N VAL A 309 11.63 3.70 -2.80
CA VAL A 309 11.58 3.36 -1.38
C VAL A 309 10.28 2.64 -1.03
N HIS A 310 10.38 1.50 -0.36
CA HIS A 310 9.25 0.77 0.18
C HIS A 310 9.52 0.31 1.62
N VAL A 311 8.47 -0.02 2.36
CA VAL A 311 8.57 -0.34 3.81
C VAL A 311 9.57 -1.48 4.10
N HIS A 312 9.72 -2.44 3.19
CA HIS A 312 10.66 -3.54 3.36
C HIS A 312 12.13 -3.12 3.23
N CYS A 313 12.45 -2.04 2.48
CA CYS A 313 13.81 -1.52 2.40
C CYS A 313 14.34 -1.12 3.78
N LEU A 314 13.50 -0.45 4.60
CA LEU A 314 13.86 -0.07 5.97
C LEU A 314 14.23 -1.26 6.84
N ARG A 315 13.55 -2.39 6.66
CA ARG A 315 13.82 -3.61 7.42
C ARG A 315 15.11 -4.30 6.99
N HIS A 316 15.44 -4.32 5.69
CA HIS A 316 16.62 -5.01 5.17
C HIS A 316 17.93 -4.42 5.72
N ILE A 317 17.95 -3.14 6.03
CA ILE A 317 19.13 -2.46 6.59
C ILE A 317 19.58 -3.14 7.88
N LYS A 318 18.67 -3.46 8.79
CA LYS A 318 19.01 -4.11 10.07
C LYS A 318 19.70 -5.46 9.86
N PHE A 319 19.20 -6.26 8.94
CA PHE A 319 19.76 -7.58 8.66
C PHE A 319 21.13 -7.52 8.00
N SER A 320 21.36 -6.57 7.10
CA SER A 320 22.67 -6.39 6.44
C SER A 320 23.78 -5.99 7.43
N PHE A 321 23.44 -5.28 8.51
CA PHE A 321 24.41 -4.90 9.55
C PHE A 321 24.65 -5.99 10.60
N SER A 322 23.65 -6.79 10.96
CA SER A 322 23.84 -7.92 11.87
C SER A 322 24.78 -8.98 11.28
N PHE A 323 24.73 -9.20 9.97
CA PHE A 323 25.65 -10.12 9.29
C PHE A 323 27.10 -9.62 9.28
N LYS A 324 27.33 -8.31 9.13
CA LYS A 324 28.70 -7.75 9.21
C LYS A 324 29.29 -7.79 10.63
N PHE A 325 28.47 -7.65 11.65
CA PHE A 325 28.96 -7.72 13.04
C PHE A 325 29.33 -9.15 13.46
N ASN A 326 28.54 -10.17 13.05
CA ASN A 326 28.87 -11.57 13.36
C ASN A 326 30.06 -12.10 12.55
N SER A 327 30.30 -11.58 11.34
CA SER A 327 31.48 -11.99 10.55
C SER A 327 32.77 -11.35 11.06
N LEU A 328 32.71 -10.23 11.79
CA LEU A 328 33.89 -9.61 12.40
C LEU A 328 34.24 -10.24 13.77
N GLN A 329 33.30 -10.86 14.45
CA GLN A 329 33.59 -11.61 15.70
C GLN A 329 34.18 -13.01 15.45
N ASN A 330 34.00 -13.57 14.25
CA ASN A 330 34.57 -14.89 13.89
C ASN A 330 35.97 -14.78 13.26
N ILE A 331 36.58 -13.59 13.19
CA ILE A 331 37.95 -13.39 12.65
C ILE A 331 38.94 -13.11 13.81
N SER A 332 38.46 -13.04 15.05
CA SER A 332 39.29 -12.82 16.23
C SER A 332 39.18 -13.92 17.29
N ALA A 333 39.05 -15.20 16.83
CA ALA A 333 39.20 -16.39 17.66
C ALA A 333 40.24 -17.33 17.04
#